data_b5fdb08f25b23b23f1fdce8038bb3efd
#
_entry.id   b5fdb08f25b23b23f1fdce8038bb3efd
#
_cell.length_a   1.000
_cell.length_b   1.000
_cell.length_c   1.000
_cell.angle_alpha   90.00
_cell.angle_beta   90.00
_cell.angle_gamma   90.00
#
_symmetry.space_group_name_H-M   'P 1'
#
loop_
_entity.id
_entity.type
_entity.pdbx_description
1 polymer ?
#
loop_
_entity_poly.entity_id
_entity_poly.type
_entity_poly.pdbx_seq_one_letter_code
_entity_poly.pdbx_strand_id
1 'polypeptide(L)'
;MEAPNNKQIPMTKTQNPKRYDLEDRTFEFAKNIALYVRKLPRNISNLEYGKQAVDASGSVGANYIEANEALGKKDFLMRIKICRKEAKESAYWLRLIIETNDKEFAQGGLRLLNEAVELKKIFSSILAKSD
;
A
#
# COMPACT_ATOMS: atom_id res chain seq x y z
N MET A 1 -1.26 22.90 -7.55
CA MET A 1 -1.16 22.70 -7.36
C MET A 1 -1.07 22.61 -7.60
N GLU A 2 -0.90 22.30 -7.78
CA GLU A 2 -0.72 21.76 -7.88
C GLU A 2 -0.17 21.50 -7.95
N ALA A 3 0.10 21.52 -8.21
CA ALA A 3 0.67 20.95 -8.20
C ALA A 3 1.15 20.63 -8.42
N PRO A 4 1.30 20.65 -8.52
CA PRO A 4 1.77 20.04 -8.78
C PRO A 4 1.90 19.43 -9.18
N ASN A 5 1.71 19.31 -9.23
CA ASN A 5 1.76 18.59 -9.47
C ASN A 5 1.95 18.17 -9.96
N ASN A 6 1.90 18.12 -10.07
CA ASN A 6 2.09 17.55 -10.41
C ASN A 6 2.34 17.27 -10.91
N LYS A 7 1.95 16.61 -10.74
CA LYS A 7 2.28 16.55 -11.17
C LYS A 7 3.24 16.53 -11.64
N GLN A 8 3.53 16.80 -11.76
CA GLN A 8 4.52 17.15 -12.31
C GLN A 8 5.68 16.42 -12.38
N ILE A 9 5.94 15.66 -11.96
CA ILE A 9 6.90 14.75 -11.84
C ILE A 9 6.81 13.63 -12.80
N PRO A 10 6.01 13.63 -13.81
CA PRO A 10 5.87 12.54 -14.74
C PRO A 10 7.13 12.11 -15.43
N MET A 11 8.07 13.02 -15.61
CA MET A 11 9.31 12.66 -16.27
C MET A 11 10.16 11.71 -15.49
N THR A 12 10.20 11.89 -14.19
CA THR A 12 10.95 11.00 -13.33
C THR A 12 10.42 9.58 -13.41
N LYS A 13 9.11 9.44 -13.48
CA LYS A 13 8.48 8.14 -13.58
C LYS A 13 8.86 7.42 -14.86
N THR A 14 9.00 8.15 -15.96
CA THR A 14 9.36 7.53 -17.21
C THR A 14 10.80 7.08 -17.28
N GLN A 15 11.69 7.70 -16.51
CA GLN A 15 13.09 7.35 -16.54
C GLN A 15 13.39 6.00 -15.91
N ASN A 16 12.66 5.64 -14.87
CA ASN A 16 12.86 4.37 -14.19
C ASN A 16 11.50 3.85 -13.73
N PRO A 17 10.67 3.42 -14.68
CA PRO A 17 9.27 3.16 -14.38
C PRO A 17 9.03 2.13 -13.30
N LYS A 18 9.79 1.02 -13.32
CA LYS A 18 9.52 -0.05 -12.37
C LYS A 18 9.81 0.34 -10.94
N ARG A 19 11.03 0.80 -10.70
CA ARG A 19 11.44 1.11 -9.34
C ARG A 19 10.71 2.32 -8.79
N TYR A 20 10.68 3.40 -9.59
CA TYR A 20 10.03 4.62 -9.18
C TYR A 20 8.54 4.39 -9.01
N ASP A 21 7.95 3.64 -9.94
CA ASP A 21 6.54 3.34 -9.87
C ASP A 21 6.17 2.62 -8.57
N LEU A 22 6.97 1.66 -8.14
CA LEU A 22 6.63 0.89 -6.95
C LEU A 22 6.82 1.69 -5.67
N GLU A 23 7.86 2.52 -5.57
CA GLU A 23 8.00 3.41 -4.42
C GLU A 23 6.86 4.41 -4.37
N ASP A 24 6.56 5.03 -5.50
CA ASP A 24 5.49 6.00 -5.60
C ASP A 24 4.13 5.33 -5.39
N ARG A 25 3.95 4.14 -5.97
CA ARG A 25 2.70 3.41 -5.89
C ARG A 25 2.38 2.98 -4.46
N THR A 26 3.38 2.53 -3.71
CA THR A 26 3.16 2.14 -2.32
C THR A 26 2.90 3.37 -1.44
N PHE A 27 3.51 4.49 -1.77
CA PHE A 27 3.23 5.75 -1.08
C PHE A 27 1.77 6.16 -1.30
N GLU A 28 1.30 6.15 -2.56
CA GLU A 28 -0.08 6.52 -2.87
C GLU A 28 -1.07 5.58 -2.21
N PHE A 29 -0.75 4.30 -2.16
CA PHE A 29 -1.58 3.31 -1.50
C PHE A 29 -1.80 3.68 -0.03
N ALA A 30 -0.74 3.94 0.71
CA ALA A 30 -0.84 4.28 2.12
C ALA A 30 -1.57 5.61 2.33
N LYS A 31 -1.26 6.60 1.50
CA LYS A 31 -1.92 7.89 1.57
C LYS A 31 -3.42 7.77 1.35
N ASN A 32 -3.80 7.02 0.33
CA ASN A 32 -5.21 6.86 -0.01
C ASN A 32 -5.98 6.09 1.05
N ILE A 33 -5.33 5.14 1.71
CA ILE A 33 -5.97 4.44 2.84
C ILE A 33 -6.20 5.41 3.99
N ALA A 34 -5.23 6.26 4.31
CA ALA A 34 -5.41 7.25 5.39
C ALA A 34 -6.56 8.20 5.07
N LEU A 35 -6.65 8.65 3.82
CA LEU A 35 -7.74 9.55 3.44
C LEU A 35 -9.09 8.85 3.47
N TYR A 36 -9.14 7.59 3.06
CA TYR A 36 -10.36 6.78 3.10
C TYR A 36 -10.84 6.58 4.54
N VAL A 37 -9.92 6.20 5.42
CA VAL A 37 -10.26 5.93 6.82
C VAL A 37 -10.80 7.18 7.51
N ARG A 38 -10.30 8.35 7.17
CA ARG A 38 -10.80 9.61 7.74
C ARG A 38 -12.27 9.87 7.45
N LYS A 39 -12.78 9.32 6.36
CA LYS A 39 -14.17 9.55 5.95
C LYS A 39 -15.16 8.60 6.60
N LEU A 40 -14.66 7.56 7.26
CA LEU A 40 -15.54 6.57 7.88
C LEU A 40 -16.25 7.15 9.09
N PRO A 41 -17.47 6.67 9.39
CA PRO A 41 -18.14 7.05 10.63
C PRO A 41 -17.28 6.71 11.83
N ARG A 42 -17.37 7.54 12.86
CA ARG A 42 -16.55 7.36 14.05
C ARG A 42 -17.23 6.39 15.00
N ASN A 43 -16.68 5.17 15.07
CA ASN A 43 -17.17 4.13 15.99
C ASN A 43 -15.99 3.23 16.36
N ILE A 44 -16.24 2.32 17.29
CA ILE A 44 -15.17 1.48 17.84
C ILE A 44 -14.47 0.67 16.76
N SER A 45 -15.25 -0.01 15.92
CA SER A 45 -14.65 -0.89 14.91
C SER A 45 -13.87 -0.08 13.85
N ASN A 46 -14.43 1.04 13.40
CA ASN A 46 -13.74 1.85 12.41
C ASN A 46 -12.47 2.49 12.96
N LEU A 47 -12.46 2.87 14.24
CA LEU A 47 -11.26 3.39 14.88
C LEU A 47 -10.18 2.31 14.93
N GLU A 48 -10.56 1.11 15.33
CA GLU A 48 -9.60 0.01 15.45
C GLU A 48 -9.12 -0.48 14.08
N TYR A 49 -10.05 -0.81 13.19
CA TYR A 49 -9.68 -1.33 11.86
C TYR A 49 -8.96 -0.28 11.04
N GLY A 50 -9.38 0.98 11.17
CA GLY A 50 -8.72 2.07 10.47
C GLY A 50 -7.29 2.25 10.90
N LYS A 51 -7.05 2.18 12.22
CA LYS A 51 -5.69 2.26 12.75
C LYS A 51 -4.81 1.14 12.19
N GLN A 52 -5.33 -0.09 12.20
CA GLN A 52 -4.59 -1.23 11.68
C GLN A 52 -4.30 -1.10 10.18
N ALA A 53 -5.28 -0.62 9.42
CA ALA A 53 -5.10 -0.43 7.98
C ALA A 53 -4.03 0.64 7.69
N VAL A 54 -4.05 1.73 8.44
CA VAL A 54 -3.06 2.79 8.29
C VAL A 54 -1.67 2.27 8.63
N ASP A 55 -1.54 1.55 9.75
CA ASP A 55 -0.25 1.00 10.17
C ASP A 55 0.29 0.01 9.13
N ALA A 56 -0.54 -0.94 8.70
CA ALA A 56 -0.10 -1.97 7.75
C ALA A 56 0.28 -1.36 6.40
N SER A 57 -0.56 -0.46 5.88
CA SER A 57 -0.30 0.12 4.56
C SER A 57 0.95 1.00 4.57
N GLY A 58 1.18 1.73 5.65
CA GLY A 58 2.40 2.53 5.76
C GLY A 58 3.64 1.66 5.78
N SER A 59 3.54 0.48 6.39
CA SER A 59 4.67 -0.46 6.46
C SER A 59 5.04 -1.06 5.11
N VAL A 60 4.09 -1.14 4.16
CA VAL A 60 4.39 -1.67 2.83
C VAL A 60 5.48 -0.83 2.17
N GLY A 61 5.23 0.47 2.04
CA GLY A 61 6.18 1.35 1.37
C GLY A 61 7.46 1.56 2.15
N ALA A 62 7.34 1.66 3.48
CA ALA A 62 8.52 1.84 4.33
C ALA A 62 9.50 0.68 4.16
N ASN A 63 8.99 -0.56 4.14
CA ASN A 63 9.86 -1.73 3.96
C ASN A 63 10.37 -1.85 2.53
N TYR A 64 9.61 -1.37 1.56
CA TYR A 64 10.09 -1.38 0.18
C TYR A 64 11.26 -0.42 0.01
N ILE A 65 11.22 0.75 0.65
CA ILE A 65 12.33 1.69 0.65
C ILE A 65 13.58 1.01 1.25
N GLU A 66 13.39 0.30 2.38
CA GLU A 66 14.49 -0.41 3.02
C GLU A 66 15.04 -1.52 2.12
N ALA A 67 14.17 -2.20 1.38
CA ALA A 67 14.61 -3.24 0.45
C ALA A 67 15.53 -2.65 -0.61
N ASN A 68 15.20 -1.47 -1.13
CA ASN A 68 16.02 -0.81 -2.15
C ASN A 68 17.38 -0.36 -1.61
N GLU A 69 17.51 -0.21 -0.30
CA GLU A 69 18.78 0.17 0.35
C GLU A 69 19.51 -1.03 0.94
N ALA A 70 18.99 -2.24 0.70
CA ALA A 70 19.56 -3.44 1.31
C ALA A 70 20.97 -3.70 0.83
N LEU A 71 21.83 -4.16 1.75
CA LEU A 71 23.24 -4.39 1.44
C LEU A 71 23.49 -5.77 0.85
N GLY A 72 22.52 -6.67 0.88
CA GLY A 72 22.70 -7.99 0.31
C GLY A 72 21.36 -8.62 -0.02
N LYS A 73 21.45 -9.74 -0.75
CA LYS A 73 20.27 -10.42 -1.24
C LYS A 73 19.37 -10.93 -0.11
N LYS A 74 19.96 -11.47 0.94
CA LYS A 74 19.18 -12.01 2.05
C LYS A 74 18.35 -10.91 2.72
N ASP A 75 18.96 -9.75 2.94
CA ASP A 75 18.27 -8.62 3.54
C ASP A 75 17.17 -8.10 2.61
N PHE A 76 17.48 -8.00 1.33
CA PHE A 76 16.51 -7.58 0.32
C PHE A 76 15.28 -8.50 0.35
N LEU A 77 15.51 -9.82 0.31
CA LEU A 77 14.40 -10.78 0.27
C LEU A 77 13.57 -10.72 1.55
N MET A 78 14.23 -10.52 2.70
CA MET A 78 13.50 -10.38 3.95
C MET A 78 12.57 -9.18 3.93
N ARG A 79 13.07 -8.04 3.43
CA ARG A 79 12.26 -6.82 3.34
C ARG A 79 11.08 -6.99 2.39
N ILE A 80 11.29 -7.64 1.26
CA ILE A 80 10.22 -7.89 0.29
C ILE A 80 9.16 -8.81 0.90
N LYS A 81 9.57 -9.80 1.68
CA LYS A 81 8.61 -10.68 2.38
C LYS A 81 7.74 -9.88 3.36
N ILE A 82 8.35 -8.91 4.04
CA ILE A 82 7.59 -8.04 4.95
C ILE A 82 6.60 -7.20 4.14
N CYS A 83 7.03 -6.64 3.00
CA CYS A 83 6.12 -5.87 2.14
C CYS A 83 4.90 -6.71 1.75
N ARG A 84 5.13 -7.97 1.34
CA ARG A 84 4.04 -8.87 0.97
C ARG A 84 3.11 -9.13 2.14
N LYS A 85 3.68 -9.39 3.31
CA LYS A 85 2.91 -9.64 4.52
C LYS A 85 2.04 -8.43 4.86
N GLU A 86 2.61 -7.24 4.82
CA GLU A 86 1.87 -6.03 5.18
C GLU A 86 0.79 -5.69 4.15
N ALA A 87 1.04 -5.96 2.88
CA ALA A 87 0.00 -5.78 1.86
C ALA A 87 -1.16 -6.73 2.11
N LYS A 88 -0.87 -7.97 2.47
CA LYS A 88 -1.89 -8.96 2.81
C LYS A 88 -2.69 -8.52 4.03
N GLU A 89 -2.03 -8.01 5.06
CA GLU A 89 -2.72 -7.52 6.25
C GLU A 89 -3.57 -6.30 5.94
N SER A 90 -3.07 -5.40 5.09
CA SER A 90 -3.86 -4.25 4.65
C SER A 90 -5.17 -4.71 4.00
N ALA A 91 -5.10 -5.74 3.16
CA ALA A 91 -6.29 -6.28 2.51
C ALA A 91 -7.28 -6.83 3.54
N TYR A 92 -6.78 -7.49 4.57
CA TYR A 92 -7.64 -8.03 5.62
C TYR A 92 -8.41 -6.92 6.34
N TRP A 93 -7.71 -5.87 6.75
CA TRP A 93 -8.36 -4.77 7.46
C TRP A 93 -9.35 -4.03 6.57
N LEU A 94 -9.01 -3.87 5.29
CA LEU A 94 -9.93 -3.24 4.34
C LEU A 94 -11.19 -4.09 4.15
N ARG A 95 -11.06 -5.41 4.11
CA ARG A 95 -12.23 -6.30 4.02
C ARG A 95 -13.14 -6.11 5.22
N LEU A 96 -12.57 -6.05 6.41
CA LEU A 96 -13.37 -5.84 7.62
C LEU A 96 -14.10 -4.50 7.57
N ILE A 97 -13.40 -3.45 7.14
CA ILE A 97 -14.03 -2.12 7.03
C ILE A 97 -15.18 -2.16 6.03
N ILE A 98 -14.96 -2.75 4.87
CA ILE A 98 -15.99 -2.81 3.83
C ILE A 98 -17.23 -3.57 4.31
N GLU A 99 -17.01 -4.69 4.99
CA GLU A 99 -18.13 -5.55 5.42
C GLU A 99 -18.87 -5.00 6.63
N THR A 100 -18.29 -4.06 7.36
CA THR A 100 -18.90 -3.53 8.58
C THR A 100 -19.41 -2.11 8.43
N ASN A 101 -19.34 -1.55 7.23
CA ASN A 101 -19.86 -0.19 6.97
C ASN A 101 -20.93 -0.22 5.88
N ASP A 102 -21.64 0.90 5.75
CA ASP A 102 -22.69 1.02 4.74
C ASP A 102 -22.11 1.01 3.35
N LYS A 103 -22.95 0.68 2.37
CA LYS A 103 -22.54 0.52 0.99
C LYS A 103 -21.88 1.76 0.38
N GLU A 104 -22.22 2.92 0.90
CA GLU A 104 -21.63 4.16 0.37
C GLU A 104 -20.12 4.19 0.52
N PHE A 105 -19.56 3.40 1.45
CA PHE A 105 -18.11 3.31 1.66
C PHE A 105 -17.47 2.16 0.91
N ALA A 106 -18.28 1.26 0.34
CA ALA A 106 -17.76 0.03 -0.25
C ALA A 106 -16.89 0.25 -1.47
N GLN A 107 -17.30 1.17 -2.37
CA GLN A 107 -16.60 1.34 -3.62
C GLN A 107 -15.16 1.83 -3.42
N GLY A 108 -14.99 2.82 -2.56
CA GLY A 108 -13.64 3.31 -2.25
C GLY A 108 -12.79 2.23 -1.59
N GLY A 109 -13.40 1.48 -0.66
CA GLY A 109 -12.70 0.40 0.02
C GLY A 109 -12.31 -0.72 -0.93
N LEU A 110 -13.20 -1.09 -1.86
CA LEU A 110 -12.89 -2.14 -2.83
C LEU A 110 -11.75 -1.77 -3.74
N ARG A 111 -11.68 -0.50 -4.13
CA ARG A 111 -10.58 -0.03 -4.96
C ARG A 111 -9.25 -0.21 -4.24
N LEU A 112 -9.21 0.16 -2.96
CA LEU A 112 -8.01 0.00 -2.14
C LEU A 112 -7.69 -1.46 -1.86
N LEU A 113 -8.72 -2.27 -1.63
CA LEU A 113 -8.54 -3.71 -1.45
C LEU A 113 -7.91 -4.34 -2.69
N ASN A 114 -8.39 -3.96 -3.87
CA ASN A 114 -7.82 -4.46 -5.11
C ASN A 114 -6.36 -4.07 -5.25
N GLU A 115 -6.02 -2.84 -4.86
CA GLU A 115 -4.63 -2.40 -4.93
C GLU A 115 -3.75 -3.18 -3.94
N ALA A 116 -4.25 -3.47 -2.75
CA ALA A 116 -3.51 -4.29 -1.79
C ALA A 116 -3.21 -5.66 -2.36
N VAL A 117 -4.20 -6.27 -3.01
CA VAL A 117 -4.03 -7.59 -3.64
C VAL A 117 -3.00 -7.53 -4.77
N GLU A 118 -3.07 -6.47 -5.59
CA GLU A 118 -2.10 -6.30 -6.68
C GLU A 118 -0.69 -6.12 -6.16
N LEU A 119 -0.52 -5.32 -5.12
CA LEU A 119 0.80 -5.12 -4.52
C LEU A 119 1.34 -6.43 -3.96
N LYS A 120 0.49 -7.23 -3.29
CA LYS A 120 0.89 -8.53 -2.79
C LYS A 120 1.40 -9.43 -3.91
N LYS A 121 0.70 -9.44 -5.05
CA LYS A 121 1.12 -10.23 -6.21
C LYS A 121 2.45 -9.76 -6.76
N ILE A 122 2.68 -8.46 -6.79
CA ILE A 122 3.94 -7.90 -7.27
C ILE A 122 5.09 -8.36 -6.38
N PHE A 123 4.92 -8.28 -5.06
CA PHE A 123 5.97 -8.72 -4.15
C PHE A 123 6.21 -10.22 -4.24
N SER A 124 5.15 -11.01 -4.41
CA SER A 124 5.30 -12.46 -4.64
C SER A 124 6.09 -12.74 -5.91
N SER A 125 5.85 -11.96 -6.95
CA SER A 125 6.57 -12.11 -8.21
C SER A 125 8.05 -11.78 -8.06
N ILE A 126 8.37 -10.71 -7.32
CA ILE A 126 9.76 -10.35 -7.05
C ILE A 126 10.46 -11.48 -6.32
N LEU A 127 9.82 -12.06 -5.31
CA LEU A 127 10.40 -13.16 -4.55
C LEU A 127 10.64 -14.39 -5.43
N ALA A 128 9.68 -14.71 -6.29
CA ALA A 128 9.80 -15.87 -7.18
C ALA A 128 10.97 -15.71 -8.14
N LYS A 129 11.17 -14.52 -8.66
CA LYS A 129 12.25 -14.27 -9.63
C LYS A 129 13.62 -14.16 -8.98
N SER A 130 13.66 -13.97 -7.68
CA SER A 130 14.91 -13.80 -6.97
C SER A 130 15.52 -15.11 -6.51
N ASP A 131 14.78 -16.22 -6.62
CA ASP A 131 15.30 -17.55 -6.32
C ASP A 131 16.04 -18.12 -7.54
#